data_df307649a5bba3396773b9bb8d301aad
#
_entry.id   df307649a5bba3396773b9bb8d301aad
#
_cell.length_a   1.000
_cell.length_b   1.000
_cell.length_c   1.000
_cell.angle_alpha   90.00
_cell.angle_beta   90.00
_cell.angle_gamma   90.00
#
_symmetry.space_group_name_H-M   'P 1'
#
loop_
_entity.id
_entity.type
_entity.pdbx_description
1 polymer ?
#
loop_
_entity_poly.entity_id
_entity_poly.type
_entity_poly.pdbx_seq_one_letter_code
_entity_poly.pdbx_strand_id
1 'polypeptide(L)'
;MNGQDTDSYEFRKLVSQVKFSFIAPVVSGTFTDDSIRAYFKRVSKHEIDWPDGTKRRFSDQTMKWWLHKYRKYGLEGLMPKDRLDRGKARS
;
A
#
# COMPACT_ATOMS: atom_id res chain seq x y z
N MET A 1 -0.07 -22.20 -12.39
CA MET A 1 -0.12 -21.71 -12.15
C MET A 1 -0.66 -21.04 -12.16
N ASN A 2 -0.66 -20.74 -12.05
CA ASN A 2 -1.15 -20.15 -12.15
C ASN A 2 -1.22 -19.03 -11.79
N GLY A 3 -1.20 -18.44 -12.28
CA GLY A 3 -1.15 -17.07 -12.11
C GLY A 3 -1.77 -16.58 -10.97
N GLN A 4 -2.46 -17.24 -10.37
CA GLN A 4 -3.00 -16.71 -9.30
C GLN A 4 -2.20 -16.86 -8.16
N ASP A 5 -0.99 -16.99 -8.24
CA ASP A 5 -0.10 -17.01 -7.12
C ASP A 5 0.02 -15.64 -6.55
N THR A 6 -0.73 -15.37 -5.54
CA THR A 6 -0.75 -14.04 -4.94
C THR A 6 0.46 -13.81 -4.03
N ASP A 7 1.32 -14.81 -3.87
CA ASP A 7 2.52 -14.63 -3.10
C ASP A 7 3.72 -14.40 -4.00
N SER A 8 3.52 -14.32 -5.29
CA SER A 8 4.65 -14.13 -6.19
C SER A 8 5.25 -12.74 -6.00
N TYR A 9 6.51 -12.64 -6.34
CA TYR A 9 7.18 -11.35 -6.25
C TYR A 9 6.49 -10.31 -7.13
N GLU A 10 6.05 -10.72 -8.32
CA GLU A 10 5.40 -9.78 -9.20
C GLU A 10 4.10 -9.26 -8.63
N PHE A 11 3.33 -10.13 -8.01
CA PHE A 11 2.10 -9.66 -7.40
C PHE A 11 2.41 -8.70 -6.27
N ARG A 12 3.37 -9.02 -5.43
CA ARG A 12 3.73 -8.14 -4.32
C ARG A 12 4.23 -6.79 -4.82
N LYS A 13 4.94 -6.82 -5.95
CA LYS A 13 5.42 -5.59 -6.53
C LYS A 13 4.26 -4.72 -7.02
N LEU A 14 3.25 -5.34 -7.63
CA LEU A 14 2.09 -4.60 -8.07
C LEU A 14 1.34 -4.00 -6.89
N VAL A 15 1.24 -4.71 -5.79
CA VAL A 15 0.60 -4.19 -4.60
C VAL A 15 1.36 -2.97 -4.10
N SER A 16 2.69 -3.03 -4.08
CA SER A 16 3.47 -1.91 -3.63
C SER A 16 3.27 -0.69 -4.53
N GLN A 17 3.12 -0.90 -5.82
CA GLN A 17 2.90 0.20 -6.74
C GLN A 17 1.54 0.85 -6.54
N VAL A 18 0.52 0.05 -6.25
CA VAL A 18 -0.80 0.61 -5.96
C VAL A 18 -0.75 1.44 -4.70
N LYS A 19 -0.12 0.91 -3.65
CA LYS A 19 -0.01 1.65 -2.41
C LYS A 19 0.76 2.95 -2.61
N PHE A 20 1.84 2.88 -3.37
CA PHE A 20 2.63 4.08 -3.61
C PHE A 20 1.83 5.12 -4.37
N SER A 21 0.97 4.72 -5.30
CA SER A 21 0.21 5.68 -6.08
C SER A 21 -0.67 6.55 -5.18
N PHE A 22 -1.06 6.04 -4.02
CA PHE A 22 -1.89 6.82 -3.11
C PHE A 22 -1.09 7.69 -2.17
N ILE A 23 0.16 7.35 -1.90
CA ILE A 23 0.99 8.20 -1.04
C ILE A 23 1.89 9.11 -1.86
N ALA A 24 1.98 8.91 -3.16
CA ALA A 24 2.88 9.69 -4.00
C ALA A 24 2.64 11.20 -3.90
N PRO A 25 1.40 11.68 -3.91
CA PRO A 25 1.19 13.13 -3.79
C PRO A 25 1.72 13.69 -2.48
N VAL A 26 1.67 12.89 -1.41
CA VAL A 26 2.19 13.33 -0.13
C VAL A 26 3.72 13.35 -0.17
N VAL A 27 4.32 12.32 -0.77
CA VAL A 27 5.78 12.23 -0.86
C VAL A 27 6.34 13.39 -1.70
N SER A 28 5.65 13.71 -2.80
CA SER A 28 6.14 14.76 -3.68
C SER A 28 5.64 16.15 -3.29
N GLY A 29 4.72 16.23 -2.35
CA GLY A 29 4.20 17.52 -1.93
C GLY A 29 3.24 18.16 -2.91
N THR A 30 2.60 17.36 -3.76
CA THR A 30 1.71 17.90 -4.77
C THR A 30 0.24 17.83 -4.41
N PHE A 31 -0.10 17.29 -3.24
CA PHE A 31 -1.50 17.25 -2.83
C PHE A 31 -1.97 18.65 -2.48
N THR A 32 -3.27 18.88 -2.68
CA THR A 32 -3.83 20.21 -2.47
C THR A 32 -4.71 20.32 -1.24
N ASP A 33 -4.81 19.26 -0.45
CA ASP A 33 -5.61 19.27 0.75
C ASP A 33 -4.89 20.07 1.83
N ASP A 34 -5.64 20.47 2.85
CA ASP A 34 -5.08 21.28 3.92
C ASP A 34 -3.97 20.59 4.69
N SER A 35 -4.01 19.29 4.78
CA SER A 35 -3.01 18.54 5.51
C SER A 35 -2.91 17.15 4.96
N ILE A 36 -1.88 16.42 5.35
CA ILE A 36 -1.72 15.03 4.96
C ILE A 36 -2.91 14.23 5.46
N ARG A 37 -3.37 14.54 6.67
CA ARG A 37 -4.50 13.83 7.24
C ARG A 37 -5.75 14.06 6.41
N ALA A 38 -5.99 15.28 5.97
CA ALA A 38 -7.15 15.60 5.16
C ALA A 38 -7.08 14.86 3.83
N TYR A 39 -5.89 14.79 3.26
CA TYR A 39 -5.70 14.07 2.01
C TYR A 39 -6.08 12.59 2.17
N PHE A 40 -5.54 11.94 3.20
CA PHE A 40 -5.83 10.53 3.40
C PHE A 40 -7.30 10.30 3.73
N LYS A 41 -7.91 11.21 4.46
CA LYS A 41 -9.33 11.05 4.75
C LYS A 41 -10.15 11.12 3.48
N ARG A 42 -9.77 11.99 2.56
CA ARG A 42 -10.51 12.12 1.32
C ARG A 42 -10.36 10.87 0.46
N VAL A 43 -9.13 10.40 0.27
CA VAL A 43 -8.93 9.26 -0.62
C VAL A 43 -9.40 7.95 0.00
N SER A 44 -9.48 7.88 1.33
CA SER A 44 -9.92 6.65 1.97
C SER A 44 -11.39 6.36 1.71
N LYS A 45 -12.14 7.34 1.21
CA LYS A 45 -13.54 7.12 0.92
C LYS A 45 -13.76 6.41 -0.41
N HIS A 46 -12.72 6.28 -1.21
CA HIS A 46 -12.85 5.68 -2.52
C HIS A 46 -12.36 4.26 -2.53
N GLU A 47 -12.95 3.44 -3.38
CA GLU A 47 -12.50 2.08 -3.55
C GLU A 47 -11.28 2.06 -4.45
N ILE A 48 -10.41 1.11 -4.22
CA ILE A 48 -9.16 0.98 -4.94
C ILE A 48 -9.17 -0.32 -5.69
N ASP A 49 -8.78 -0.27 -6.96
CA ASP A 49 -8.65 -1.49 -7.75
C ASP A 49 -7.40 -2.22 -7.31
N TRP A 50 -7.58 -3.39 -6.74
CA TRP A 50 -6.47 -4.17 -6.24
C TRP A 50 -5.95 -5.11 -7.30
N PRO A 51 -4.65 -5.42 -7.31
CA PRO A 51 -4.08 -6.26 -8.38
C PRO A 51 -4.71 -7.63 -8.53
N ASP A 52 -5.38 -8.13 -7.52
CA ASP A 52 -6.04 -9.43 -7.62
C ASP A 52 -7.41 -9.34 -8.26
N GLY A 53 -7.78 -8.18 -8.78
CA GLY A 53 -9.05 -8.01 -9.45
C GLY A 53 -10.20 -7.60 -8.58
N THR A 54 -9.96 -7.42 -7.29
CA THR A 54 -11.03 -7.00 -6.38
C THR A 54 -10.95 -5.53 -6.12
N LYS A 55 -11.99 -4.97 -5.53
CA LYS A 55 -11.98 -3.59 -5.11
C LYS A 55 -11.91 -3.55 -3.59
N ARG A 56 -11.06 -2.71 -3.07
CA ARG A 56 -10.85 -2.63 -1.64
C ARG A 56 -10.89 -1.19 -1.17
N ARG A 57 -11.22 -1.01 0.10
CA ARG A 57 -11.23 0.31 0.68
C ARG A 57 -10.38 0.25 1.95
N PHE A 58 -9.53 1.22 2.13
CA PHE A 58 -8.64 1.25 3.27
C PHE A 58 -8.87 2.51 4.08
N SER A 59 -8.63 2.44 5.37
CA SER A 59 -8.81 3.59 6.24
C SER A 59 -7.65 4.56 6.08
N ASP A 60 -7.87 5.79 6.53
CA ASP A 60 -6.82 6.79 6.49
C ASP A 60 -5.64 6.38 7.36
N GLN A 61 -5.88 5.66 8.44
CA GLN A 61 -4.80 5.18 9.26
C GLN A 61 -3.93 4.18 8.54
N THR A 62 -4.55 3.30 7.76
CA THR A 62 -3.80 2.34 6.95
C THR A 62 -2.93 3.07 5.94
N MET A 63 -3.45 4.11 5.33
CA MET A 63 -2.68 4.86 4.33
C MET A 63 -1.53 5.61 4.98
N LYS A 64 -1.73 6.12 6.19
CA LYS A 64 -0.64 6.75 6.91
C LYS A 64 0.45 5.75 7.25
N TRP A 65 0.05 4.51 7.53
CA TRP A 65 1.01 3.46 7.80
C TRP A 65 1.82 3.15 6.55
N TRP A 66 1.18 3.15 5.38
CA TRP A 66 1.91 2.97 4.13
C TRP A 66 2.97 4.05 3.97
N LEU A 67 2.61 5.29 4.25
CA LEU A 67 3.57 6.39 4.13
C LEU A 67 4.74 6.19 5.09
N HIS A 68 4.45 5.79 6.31
CA HIS A 68 5.48 5.53 7.30
C HIS A 68 6.43 4.44 6.82
N LYS A 69 5.88 3.34 6.30
CA LYS A 69 6.70 2.25 5.82
C LYS A 69 7.54 2.67 4.63
N TYR A 70 6.96 3.46 3.76
CA TYR A 70 7.71 3.93 2.61
C TYR A 70 8.86 4.82 3.03
N ARG A 71 8.65 5.70 3.97
CA ARG A 71 9.71 6.59 4.42
C ARG A 71 10.82 5.84 5.10
N LYS A 72 10.49 4.73 5.72
CA LYS A 72 11.49 3.96 6.44
C LYS A 72 12.22 2.95 5.56
N TYR A 73 11.50 2.27 4.69
CA TYR A 73 12.07 1.18 3.91
C TYR A 73 12.02 1.37 2.40
N GLY A 74 11.45 2.44 1.93
CA GLY A 74 11.28 2.64 0.50
C GLY A 74 10.13 1.81 -0.04
N LEU A 75 10.15 1.58 -1.33
CA LEU A 75 9.06 0.87 -1.98
C LEU A 75 8.91 -0.54 -1.43
N GLU A 76 10.00 -1.13 -1.00
CA GLU A 76 9.91 -2.48 -0.43
C GLU A 76 9.08 -2.51 0.83
N GLY A 77 9.01 -1.41 1.55
CA GLY A 77 8.17 -1.34 2.74
C GLY A 77 6.69 -1.45 2.44
N LEU A 78 6.31 -1.23 1.18
CA LEU A 78 4.91 -1.31 0.77
C LEU A 78 4.54 -2.69 0.25
N MET A 79 5.50 -3.57 0.06
CA MET A 79 5.21 -4.91 -0.41
C MET A 79 4.67 -5.75 0.73
N PRO A 80 3.66 -6.59 0.47
CA PRO A 80 3.15 -7.45 1.52
C PRO A 80 4.21 -8.46 1.91
N LYS A 81 4.19 -8.89 3.16
CA LYS A 81 5.16 -9.83 3.60
C LYS A 81 4.87 -11.20 3.05
N ASP A 82 5.95 -11.95 2.85
CA ASP A 82 5.84 -13.31 2.45
C ASP A 82 5.23 -14.10 3.58
N ARG A 83 4.40 -15.10 3.28
CA ARG A 83 3.82 -15.89 4.28
C ARG A 83 4.79 -16.58 5.11
N LEU A 84 5.90 -17.04 4.56
CA LEU A 84 6.91 -17.72 5.34
C LEU A 84 7.51 -16.80 6.38
N ASP A 85 7.63 -15.55 6.06
CA ASP A 85 8.17 -14.62 7.01
C ASP A 85 7.28 -14.48 8.21
N ARG A 86 5.99 -14.58 8.03
CA ARG A 86 5.14 -14.46 9.14
C ARG A 86 5.35 -15.55 10.12
N GLY A 87 5.55 -16.77 9.68
CA GLY A 87 5.76 -17.84 10.57
C GLY A 87 7.05 -17.72 11.33
N LYS A 88 8.09 -17.13 10.72
CA LYS A 88 9.29 -17.02 11.40
C LYS A 88 9.31 -15.89 12.30
N ALA A 89 8.62 -14.89 12.00
CA ALA A 89 8.70 -13.68 12.78
C ALA A 89 8.42 -13.89 14.20
N ARG A 90 7.71 -14.83 14.55
CA ARG A 90 7.39 -14.93 15.82
C ARG A 90 8.19 -15.69 16.56
N SER A 91 8.88 -16.30 16.12
CA SER A 91 9.66 -17.13 16.97
C SER A 91 10.41 -16.46 18.04
#